data_82a30d5f47944698155ab5c307bd9171
#
_entry.id   82a30d5f47944698155ab5c307bd9171
#
_cell.length_a   1.000
_cell.length_b   1.000
_cell.length_c   1.000
_cell.angle_alpha   90.00
_cell.angle_beta   90.00
_cell.angle_gamma   90.00
#
_symmetry.space_group_name_H-M   'P 1'
#
loop_
_entity.id
_entity.type
_entity.pdbx_description
1 polymer ?
#
loop_
_entity_poly.entity_id
_entity_poly.type
_entity_poly.pdbx_seq_one_letter_code
_entity_poly.pdbx_strand_id
1 'polypeptide(L)'
;MMAAMMAHDTSIKSKLHEAGFDDCLFKPFSMEKLEEILGVERVDSQKEQIIEKGKTTFPVRFKPLLAFAEDDEDAAAEIISTVKQELEGHFRKMQDALSQETLPCEDIGKAAHKLLPIASMIQMENLELVQALAPEHINEVETEKIREYLATIVEELRNILGELSSWAIS
;
A
#
# COMPACT_ATOMS: atom_id res chain seq x y z
N MET A 1 -1.53 25.02 -13.96
CA MET A 1 -1.86 24.84 -12.52
C MET A 1 -2.48 23.47 -12.31
N MET A 2 -2.08 22.71 -11.33
CA MET A 2 -2.45 21.29 -11.16
C MET A 2 -3.31 21.08 -9.91
N ALA A 3 -4.35 20.24 -9.98
CA ALA A 3 -5.19 19.88 -8.84
C ALA A 3 -5.18 18.37 -8.58
N ALA A 4 -5.10 17.95 -7.31
CA ALA A 4 -5.18 16.56 -6.89
C ALA A 4 -6.52 16.30 -6.17
N MET A 5 -7.28 15.30 -6.59
CA MET A 5 -8.62 14.99 -6.08
C MET A 5 -8.81 13.52 -5.72
N MET A 6 -9.76 13.24 -4.82
CA MET A 6 -10.01 11.90 -4.25
C MET A 6 -11.08 11.07 -4.98
N ALA A 7 -11.76 11.57 -6.00
CA ALA A 7 -12.89 10.88 -6.64
C ALA A 7 -12.69 10.72 -8.15
N HIS A 8 -13.04 9.55 -8.67
CA HIS A 8 -13.07 9.25 -10.10
C HIS A 8 -14.38 9.75 -10.72
N ASP A 9 -14.55 11.07 -10.79
CA ASP A 9 -15.71 11.67 -11.47
C ASP A 9 -15.24 12.39 -12.73
N THR A 10 -15.54 11.82 -13.89
CA THR A 10 -15.17 12.37 -15.20
C THR A 10 -15.80 13.73 -15.46
N SER A 11 -16.91 14.07 -14.77
CA SER A 11 -17.55 15.38 -14.88
C SER A 11 -16.74 16.50 -14.23
N ILE A 12 -15.88 16.16 -13.28
CA ILE A 12 -15.01 17.11 -12.58
C ILE A 12 -13.84 17.54 -13.47
N LYS A 13 -13.34 16.64 -14.34
CA LYS A 13 -12.22 16.94 -15.25
C LYS A 13 -12.57 18.12 -16.18
N SER A 14 -13.78 18.14 -16.74
CA SER A 14 -14.25 19.24 -17.61
C SER A 14 -14.36 20.56 -16.86
N LYS A 15 -14.87 20.55 -15.62
CA LYS A 15 -15.00 21.74 -14.78
C LYS A 15 -13.66 22.33 -14.36
N LEU A 16 -12.67 21.48 -14.09
CA LEU A 16 -11.33 21.93 -13.76
C LEU A 16 -10.61 22.55 -14.96
N HIS A 17 -10.82 21.99 -16.15
CA HIS A 17 -10.26 22.56 -17.38
C HIS A 17 -10.88 23.95 -17.68
N GLU A 18 -12.17 24.12 -17.48
CA GLU A 18 -12.86 25.42 -17.58
C GLU A 18 -12.37 26.44 -16.55
N ALA A 19 -11.92 25.95 -15.37
CA ALA A 19 -11.35 26.78 -14.30
C ALA A 19 -9.87 27.13 -14.51
N GLY A 20 -9.26 26.69 -15.63
CA GLY A 20 -7.88 27.02 -15.99
C GLY A 20 -6.83 26.06 -15.46
N PHE A 21 -7.21 24.84 -15.10
CA PHE A 21 -6.26 23.78 -14.76
C PHE A 21 -5.90 22.99 -16.03
N ASP A 22 -4.61 22.76 -16.24
CA ASP A 22 -4.11 22.08 -17.45
C ASP A 22 -4.37 20.57 -17.38
N ASP A 23 -4.28 19.96 -16.20
CA ASP A 23 -4.62 18.56 -15.95
C ASP A 23 -4.96 18.31 -14.49
N CYS A 24 -5.47 17.09 -14.18
CA CYS A 24 -5.87 16.69 -12.85
C CYS A 24 -5.40 15.26 -12.55
N LEU A 25 -4.98 15.05 -11.30
CA LEU A 25 -4.51 13.78 -10.79
C LEU A 25 -5.51 13.22 -9.78
N PHE A 26 -6.02 12.01 -10.03
CA PHE A 26 -6.94 11.32 -9.13
C PHE A 26 -6.17 10.35 -8.24
N LYS A 27 -6.44 10.40 -6.95
CA LYS A 27 -5.86 9.44 -6.00
C LYS A 27 -6.65 8.12 -5.99
N PRO A 28 -6.00 6.97 -5.93
CA PRO A 28 -4.55 6.74 -5.94
C PRO A 28 -3.95 6.92 -7.33
N PHE A 29 -2.76 7.52 -7.43
CA PHE A 29 -2.00 7.69 -8.66
C PHE A 29 -0.61 7.07 -8.54
N SER A 30 -0.09 6.54 -9.64
CA SER A 30 1.29 6.06 -9.72
C SER A 30 2.27 7.21 -10.03
N MET A 31 3.54 7.01 -9.70
CA MET A 31 4.61 7.97 -10.08
C MET A 31 4.69 8.14 -11.59
N GLU A 32 4.47 7.09 -12.35
CA GLU A 32 4.44 7.13 -13.82
C GLU A 32 3.39 8.12 -14.35
N LYS A 33 2.22 8.13 -13.73
CA LYS A 33 1.14 9.06 -14.11
C LYS A 33 1.46 10.49 -13.72
N LEU A 34 2.15 10.70 -12.62
CA LEU A 34 2.64 12.02 -12.22
C LEU A 34 3.72 12.53 -13.17
N GLU A 35 4.68 11.70 -13.56
CA GLU A 35 5.74 12.01 -14.52
C GLU A 35 5.17 12.36 -15.89
N GLU A 36 4.17 11.58 -16.38
CA GLU A 36 3.47 11.86 -17.64
C GLU A 36 2.85 13.27 -17.66
N ILE A 37 2.18 13.66 -16.56
CA ILE A 37 1.51 14.96 -16.45
C ILE A 37 2.51 16.12 -16.30
N LEU A 38 3.65 15.89 -15.63
CA LEU A 38 4.69 16.88 -15.44
C LEU A 38 5.56 17.06 -16.70
N GLY A 39 5.38 16.21 -17.73
CA GLY A 39 6.19 16.28 -18.96
C GLY A 39 7.67 15.98 -18.73
N VAL A 40 8.01 15.24 -17.69
CA VAL A 40 9.36 14.79 -17.43
C VAL A 40 9.66 13.67 -18.43
N GLU A 41 10.43 13.97 -19.47
CA GLU A 41 10.94 12.93 -20.37
C GLU A 41 11.78 11.95 -19.53
N ARG A 42 11.36 10.68 -19.54
CA ARG A 42 12.21 9.59 -18.99
C ARG A 42 13.57 9.67 -19.68
N VAL A 43 14.56 10.12 -18.95
CA VAL A 43 15.93 9.71 -19.27
C VAL A 43 15.93 8.22 -19.03
N ASP A 44 15.97 7.45 -20.11
CA ASP A 44 16.14 6.01 -20.12
C ASP A 44 17.28 5.63 -19.18
N SER A 45 16.97 5.39 -17.94
CA SER A 45 17.91 4.81 -17.00
C SER A 45 17.84 3.29 -17.16
N GLN A 46 18.42 2.81 -18.26
CA GLN A 46 19.15 1.55 -18.24
C GLN A 46 20.23 1.68 -17.16
N LYS A 47 19.87 1.40 -15.94
CA LYS A 47 20.77 1.08 -14.82
C LYS A 47 20.13 0.03 -13.93
N GLU A 48 19.70 -1.06 -14.55
CA GLU A 48 19.94 -2.36 -13.95
C GLU A 48 21.43 -2.60 -14.05
N GLN A 49 22.12 -2.33 -13.03
CA GLN A 49 23.43 -2.88 -12.63
C GLN A 49 24.19 -1.80 -11.86
N ILE A 50 24.67 -2.22 -10.75
CA ILE A 50 25.61 -1.59 -9.81
C ILE A 50 24.93 -1.09 -8.54
N ILE A 51 24.55 -2.03 -7.67
CA ILE A 51 24.80 -1.88 -6.24
C ILE A 51 25.32 -3.23 -5.73
N GLU A 52 26.54 -3.57 -6.12
CA GLU A 52 27.40 -4.49 -5.38
C GLU A 52 28.41 -3.66 -4.61
N LYS A 53 28.15 -3.50 -3.31
CA LYS A 53 29.18 -3.42 -2.27
C LYS A 53 28.50 -3.33 -0.90
N GLY A 54 28.49 -4.47 -0.19
CA GLY A 54 28.21 -4.50 1.26
C GLY A 54 26.80 -4.12 1.64
N LYS A 55 25.73 -4.74 1.06
CA LYS A 55 24.37 -4.31 1.27
C LYS A 55 23.45 -5.42 1.69
N THR A 56 22.82 -5.14 2.79
CA THR A 56 21.62 -5.75 3.27
C THR A 56 20.59 -5.80 2.11
N THR A 57 20.35 -7.01 1.59
CA THR A 57 19.46 -7.18 0.43
C THR A 57 18.01 -7.12 0.90
N PHE A 58 17.38 -5.97 0.76
CA PHE A 58 15.94 -5.83 1.05
C PHE A 58 15.10 -6.70 0.11
N PRO A 59 14.03 -7.31 0.60
CA PRO A 59 13.07 -7.97 -0.27
C PRO A 59 12.52 -7.00 -1.31
N VAL A 60 12.36 -7.48 -2.54
CA VAL A 60 12.00 -6.64 -3.70
C VAL A 60 10.71 -5.85 -3.49
N ARG A 61 9.74 -6.43 -2.75
CA ARG A 61 8.45 -5.78 -2.45
C ARG A 61 8.56 -4.48 -1.66
N PHE A 62 9.65 -4.25 -0.92
CA PHE A 62 9.86 -3.03 -0.13
C PHE A 62 10.63 -1.94 -0.89
N LYS A 63 11.13 -2.22 -2.10
CA LYS A 63 11.83 -1.21 -2.92
C LYS A 63 11.04 0.09 -3.10
N PRO A 64 9.71 0.08 -3.35
CA PRO A 64 8.96 1.34 -3.49
C PRO A 64 8.96 2.20 -2.23
N LEU A 65 8.97 1.57 -1.04
CA LEU A 65 9.07 2.27 0.25
C LEU A 65 10.47 2.85 0.46
N LEU A 66 11.50 2.10 0.09
CA LEU A 66 12.89 2.50 0.26
C LEU A 66 13.33 3.60 -0.72
N ALA A 67 12.60 3.79 -1.81
CA ALA A 67 12.84 4.92 -2.72
C ALA A 67 12.70 6.29 -2.03
N PHE A 68 11.94 6.37 -0.94
CA PHE A 68 11.80 7.59 -0.15
C PHE A 68 13.00 7.88 0.76
N ALA A 69 13.89 6.91 0.97
CA ALA A 69 15.09 7.07 1.80
C ALA A 69 16.27 7.67 1.02
N GLU A 70 16.20 7.83 -0.31
CA GLU A 70 17.21 8.47 -1.15
C GLU A 70 18.66 8.01 -0.86
N ASP A 71 18.86 6.68 -0.68
CA ASP A 71 20.14 6.06 -0.30
C ASP A 71 20.63 6.33 1.15
N ASP A 72 19.82 6.94 2.00
CA ASP A 72 20.10 7.10 3.43
C ASP A 72 19.70 5.81 4.19
N GLU A 73 20.70 5.10 4.73
CA GLU A 73 20.47 3.82 5.45
C GLU A 73 19.69 4.00 6.75
N ASP A 74 19.90 5.11 7.47
CA ASP A 74 19.16 5.40 8.71
C ASP A 74 17.70 5.71 8.40
N ALA A 75 17.42 6.52 7.37
CA ALA A 75 16.08 6.78 6.89
C ALA A 75 15.38 5.50 6.41
N ALA A 76 16.09 4.63 5.69
CA ALA A 76 15.57 3.33 5.25
C ALA A 76 15.17 2.45 6.44
N ALA A 77 16.02 2.37 7.46
CA ALA A 77 15.76 1.60 8.67
C ALA A 77 14.55 2.14 9.44
N GLU A 78 14.39 3.45 9.54
CA GLU A 78 13.25 4.09 10.20
C GLU A 78 11.93 3.81 9.44
N ILE A 79 11.94 3.93 8.10
CA ILE A 79 10.78 3.60 7.25
C ILE A 79 10.36 2.14 7.46
N ILE A 80 11.29 1.20 7.39
CA ILE A 80 11.00 -0.22 7.57
C ILE A 80 10.50 -0.52 8.98
N SER A 81 11.09 0.09 10.00
CA SER A 81 10.64 -0.06 11.38
C SER A 81 9.20 0.41 11.57
N THR A 82 8.86 1.57 11.00
CA THR A 82 7.52 2.15 11.03
C THR A 82 6.51 1.25 10.32
N VAL A 83 6.83 0.81 9.10
CA VAL A 83 5.97 -0.09 8.33
C VAL A 83 5.77 -1.43 9.05
N LYS A 84 6.82 -1.99 9.64
CA LYS A 84 6.72 -3.21 10.43
C LYS A 84 5.75 -3.05 11.60
N GLN A 85 5.86 -1.95 12.36
CA GLN A 85 4.98 -1.67 13.48
C GLN A 85 3.50 -1.51 13.05
N GLU A 86 3.26 -0.83 11.93
CA GLU A 86 1.93 -0.68 11.36
C GLU A 86 1.34 -2.04 10.93
N LEU A 87 2.12 -2.85 10.21
CA LEU A 87 1.71 -4.19 9.79
C LEU A 87 1.44 -5.12 10.97
N GLU A 88 2.25 -5.08 12.03
CA GLU A 88 2.01 -5.82 13.27
C GLU A 88 0.68 -5.39 13.93
N GLY A 89 0.37 -4.10 13.92
CA GLY A 89 -0.88 -3.57 14.45
C GLY A 89 -2.10 -4.08 13.66
N HIS A 90 -2.01 -4.13 12.34
CA HIS A 90 -3.06 -4.68 11.48
C HIS A 90 -3.19 -6.19 11.64
N PHE A 91 -2.08 -6.92 11.66
CA PHE A 91 -2.05 -8.37 11.88
C PHE A 91 -2.79 -8.75 13.17
N ARG A 92 -2.46 -8.11 14.30
CA ARG A 92 -3.11 -8.39 15.60
C ARG A 92 -4.60 -8.14 15.55
N LYS A 93 -5.05 -6.98 15.00
CA LYS A 93 -6.48 -6.64 14.91
C LYS A 93 -7.25 -7.65 14.07
N MET A 94 -6.72 -8.07 12.93
CA MET A 94 -7.36 -9.03 12.06
C MET A 94 -7.36 -10.45 12.66
N GLN A 95 -6.27 -10.83 13.33
CA GLN A 95 -6.17 -12.11 14.05
C GLN A 95 -7.15 -12.15 15.23
N ASP A 96 -7.26 -11.08 16.01
CA ASP A 96 -8.22 -10.98 17.12
C ASP A 96 -9.66 -11.05 16.61
N ALA A 97 -9.95 -10.40 15.48
CA ALA A 97 -11.28 -10.47 14.85
C ALA A 97 -11.64 -11.90 14.42
N LEU A 98 -10.68 -12.66 13.86
CA LEU A 98 -10.87 -14.07 13.49
C LEU A 98 -11.20 -14.97 14.69
N SER A 99 -10.65 -14.66 15.86
CA SER A 99 -10.87 -15.45 17.08
C SER A 99 -12.24 -15.24 17.72
N GLN A 100 -12.97 -14.20 17.29
CA GLN A 100 -14.30 -13.90 17.84
C GLN A 100 -15.39 -14.76 17.19
N GLU A 101 -16.37 -15.14 17.98
CA GLU A 101 -17.53 -15.88 17.50
C GLU A 101 -18.37 -15.02 16.54
N THR A 102 -18.58 -13.76 16.89
CA THR A 102 -19.25 -12.76 16.04
C THR A 102 -18.21 -11.81 15.47
N LEU A 103 -18.16 -11.68 14.13
CA LEU A 103 -17.20 -10.81 13.47
C LEU A 103 -17.51 -9.33 13.71
N PRO A 104 -16.56 -8.54 14.20
CA PRO A 104 -16.69 -7.09 14.34
C PRO A 104 -16.49 -6.38 12.99
N CYS A 105 -17.47 -6.48 12.08
CA CYS A 105 -17.34 -6.01 10.70
C CYS A 105 -16.92 -4.53 10.58
N GLU A 106 -17.40 -3.67 11.49
CA GLU A 106 -16.99 -2.25 11.49
C GLU A 106 -15.51 -2.07 11.77
N ASP A 107 -14.95 -2.80 12.73
CA ASP A 107 -13.54 -2.72 13.10
C ASP A 107 -12.65 -3.37 12.05
N ILE A 108 -13.13 -4.48 11.45
CA ILE A 108 -12.48 -5.14 10.31
C ILE A 108 -12.40 -4.16 9.13
N GLY A 109 -13.50 -3.51 8.80
CA GLY A 109 -13.56 -2.53 7.72
C GLY A 109 -12.57 -1.38 7.93
N LYS A 110 -12.54 -0.80 9.12
CA LYS A 110 -11.59 0.27 9.47
C LYS A 110 -10.13 -0.20 9.39
N ALA A 111 -9.86 -1.44 9.82
CA ALA A 111 -8.51 -2.00 9.75
C ALA A 111 -8.08 -2.26 8.29
N ALA A 112 -8.97 -2.81 7.47
CA ALA A 112 -8.74 -3.04 6.05
C ALA A 112 -8.48 -1.71 5.30
N HIS A 113 -9.31 -0.70 5.51
CA HIS A 113 -9.15 0.61 4.89
C HIS A 113 -7.78 1.25 5.22
N LYS A 114 -7.33 1.15 6.46
CA LYS A 114 -6.02 1.68 6.89
C LYS A 114 -4.85 0.86 6.36
N LEU A 115 -5.04 -0.44 6.15
CA LEU A 115 -4.02 -1.32 5.58
C LEU A 115 -3.82 -1.07 4.08
N LEU A 116 -4.84 -0.67 3.33
CA LEU A 116 -4.83 -0.53 1.87
C LEU A 116 -3.64 0.26 1.31
N PRO A 117 -3.27 1.45 1.84
CA PRO A 117 -2.14 2.21 1.31
C PRO A 117 -0.82 1.43 1.40
N ILE A 118 -0.54 0.83 2.56
CA ILE A 118 0.67 0.04 2.78
C ILE A 118 0.63 -1.23 1.93
N ALA A 119 -0.50 -1.94 1.93
CA ALA A 119 -0.70 -3.15 1.15
C ALA A 119 -0.44 -2.94 -0.35
N SER A 120 -0.90 -1.80 -0.89
CA SER A 120 -0.65 -1.41 -2.27
C SER A 120 0.83 -1.10 -2.53
N MET A 121 1.50 -0.38 -1.62
CA MET A 121 2.92 -0.01 -1.78
C MET A 121 3.85 -1.23 -1.74
N ILE A 122 3.58 -2.20 -0.87
CA ILE A 122 4.37 -3.44 -0.75
C ILE A 122 3.86 -4.54 -1.69
N GLN A 123 2.91 -4.24 -2.56
CA GLN A 123 2.35 -5.16 -3.55
C GLN A 123 1.88 -6.48 -2.91
N MET A 124 0.99 -6.40 -1.91
CA MET A 124 0.37 -7.59 -1.34
C MET A 124 -0.36 -8.38 -2.42
N GLU A 125 -0.20 -9.70 -2.41
CA GLU A 125 -0.79 -10.59 -3.42
C GLU A 125 -2.33 -10.60 -3.35
N ASN A 126 -2.87 -10.49 -2.13
CA ASN A 126 -4.31 -10.51 -1.88
C ASN A 126 -4.90 -9.10 -1.62
N LEU A 127 -4.40 -8.08 -2.33
CA LEU A 127 -4.86 -6.70 -2.19
C LEU A 127 -6.37 -6.56 -2.41
N GLU A 128 -6.93 -7.32 -3.35
CA GLU A 128 -8.37 -7.35 -3.65
C GLU A 128 -9.23 -7.82 -2.48
N LEU A 129 -8.71 -8.76 -1.65
CA LEU A 129 -9.41 -9.20 -0.45
C LEU A 129 -9.43 -8.11 0.62
N VAL A 130 -8.33 -7.34 0.74
CA VAL A 130 -8.27 -6.18 1.63
C VAL A 130 -9.28 -5.12 1.18
N GLN A 131 -9.40 -4.88 -0.13
CA GLN A 131 -10.41 -3.96 -0.69
C GLN A 131 -11.83 -4.42 -0.42
N ALA A 132 -12.11 -5.73 -0.60
CA ALA A 132 -13.43 -6.31 -0.34
C ALA A 132 -13.86 -6.20 1.13
N LEU A 133 -12.90 -6.17 2.07
CA LEU A 133 -13.17 -5.96 3.50
C LEU A 133 -13.24 -4.49 3.91
N ALA A 134 -13.01 -3.53 3.00
CA ALA A 134 -13.13 -2.10 3.30
C ALA A 134 -14.58 -1.71 3.67
N PRO A 135 -14.79 -0.62 4.42
CA PRO A 135 -16.12 -0.24 4.95
C PRO A 135 -17.19 -0.10 3.87
N GLU A 136 -16.78 0.26 2.64
CA GLU A 136 -17.65 0.45 1.49
C GLU A 136 -18.23 -0.87 0.96
N HIS A 137 -17.54 -1.98 1.16
CA HIS A 137 -17.83 -3.27 0.53
C HIS A 137 -18.14 -4.40 1.52
N ILE A 138 -17.63 -4.35 2.76
CA ILE A 138 -17.72 -5.46 3.72
C ILE A 138 -19.15 -5.93 3.99
N ASN A 139 -20.13 -5.03 3.93
CA ASN A 139 -21.53 -5.37 4.15
C ASN A 139 -22.17 -6.16 2.99
N GLU A 140 -21.51 -6.22 1.83
CA GLU A 140 -21.93 -6.97 0.66
C GLU A 140 -21.34 -8.39 0.65
N VAL A 141 -20.36 -8.65 1.54
CA VAL A 141 -19.68 -9.94 1.65
C VAL A 141 -20.35 -10.83 2.69
N GLU A 142 -20.57 -12.09 2.34
CA GLU A 142 -21.11 -13.10 3.25
C GLU A 142 -20.14 -13.34 4.42
N THR A 143 -20.68 -13.55 5.63
CA THR A 143 -19.87 -13.71 6.86
C THR A 143 -18.81 -14.81 6.76
N GLU A 144 -19.11 -15.93 6.12
CA GLU A 144 -18.15 -17.01 5.91
C GLU A 144 -16.99 -16.57 5.00
N LYS A 145 -17.28 -15.81 3.96
CA LYS A 145 -16.25 -15.25 3.08
C LYS A 145 -15.39 -14.20 3.78
N ILE A 146 -15.99 -13.40 4.68
CA ILE A 146 -15.22 -12.46 5.50
C ILE A 146 -14.17 -13.22 6.33
N ARG A 147 -14.55 -14.35 6.94
CA ARG A 147 -13.61 -15.21 7.69
C ARG A 147 -12.50 -15.76 6.80
N GLU A 148 -12.83 -16.25 5.62
CA GLU A 148 -11.86 -16.77 4.65
C GLU A 148 -10.88 -15.68 4.20
N TYR A 149 -11.38 -14.51 3.84
CA TYR A 149 -10.56 -13.36 3.44
C TYR A 149 -9.63 -12.90 4.55
N LEU A 150 -10.16 -12.78 5.78
CA LEU A 150 -9.36 -12.45 6.95
C LEU A 150 -8.25 -13.46 7.19
N ALA A 151 -8.56 -14.77 7.11
CA ALA A 151 -7.57 -15.83 7.29
C ALA A 151 -6.44 -15.73 6.26
N THR A 152 -6.77 -15.49 5.00
CA THR A 152 -5.81 -15.33 3.91
C THR A 152 -4.92 -14.09 4.11
N ILE A 153 -5.52 -12.94 4.48
CA ILE A 153 -4.79 -11.70 4.74
C ILE A 153 -3.87 -11.85 5.96
N VAL A 154 -4.35 -12.49 7.03
CA VAL A 154 -3.55 -12.74 8.25
C VAL A 154 -2.34 -13.62 7.93
N GLU A 155 -2.50 -14.65 7.11
CA GLU A 155 -1.39 -15.52 6.70
C GLU A 155 -0.36 -14.75 5.85
N GLU A 156 -0.81 -13.94 4.90
CA GLU A 156 0.07 -13.10 4.10
C GLU A 156 0.82 -12.08 4.96
N LEU A 157 0.14 -11.39 5.89
CA LEU A 157 0.77 -10.46 6.82
C LEU A 157 1.81 -11.15 7.70
N ARG A 158 1.55 -12.39 8.16
CA ARG A 158 2.52 -13.20 8.92
C ARG A 158 3.78 -13.46 8.10
N ASN A 159 3.65 -13.82 6.83
CA ASN A 159 4.78 -14.09 5.95
C ASN A 159 5.60 -12.81 5.72
N ILE A 160 4.95 -11.68 5.44
CA ILE A 160 5.59 -10.37 5.27
C ILE A 160 6.37 -9.95 6.54
N LEU A 161 5.75 -10.11 7.71
CA LEU A 161 6.41 -9.80 8.99
C LEU A 161 7.59 -10.72 9.27
N GLY A 162 7.50 -11.99 8.83
CA GLY A 162 8.61 -12.93 8.87
C GLY A 162 9.81 -12.48 8.01
N GLU A 163 9.54 -12.04 6.78
CA GLU A 163 10.55 -11.46 5.88
C GLU A 163 11.24 -10.22 6.51
N LEU A 164 10.46 -9.30 7.07
CA LEU A 164 10.98 -8.10 7.73
C LEU A 164 11.79 -8.42 8.98
N SER A 165 11.41 -9.47 9.72
CA SER A 165 12.11 -9.88 10.94
C SER A 165 13.43 -10.57 10.64
N SER A 166 13.50 -11.36 9.58
CA SER A 166 14.74 -12.01 9.14
C SER A 166 15.78 -11.00 8.65
N TRP A 167 15.32 -9.89 8.07
CA TRP A 167 16.21 -8.84 7.60
C TRP A 167 16.81 -8.01 8.75
N ALA A 168 16.05 -7.70 9.80
CA ALA A 168 16.52 -6.89 10.94
C ALA A 168 17.62 -7.56 11.79
N ILE A 169 17.94 -8.83 11.52
CA ILE A 169 18.94 -9.62 12.26
C ILE A 169 20.27 -9.72 11.47
N SER A 170 20.31 -9.26 10.22
CA SER A 170 21.50 -9.31 9.36
C SER A 170 22.27 -8.00 9.38
#